data_750da8e6817887f766cf827de110a372
#
_entry.id   750da8e6817887f766cf827de110a372
#
_cell.length_a   1.000
_cell.length_b   1.000
_cell.length_c   1.000
_cell.angle_alpha   90.00
_cell.angle_beta   90.00
_cell.angle_gamma   90.00
#
_symmetry.space_group_name_H-M   'P 1'
#
loop_
_entity.id
_entity.type
_entity.pdbx_description
1 polymer ?
#
loop_
_entity_poly.entity_id
_entity_poly.type
_entity_poly.pdbx_seq_one_letter_code
_entity_poly.pdbx_strand_id
1 'polypeptide(L)'
;MTNENETVAMPDMTQTHPLDPLWSLSLMSVRADALDTALELGLFSQLLRPQTAATLAECTQLDEAALQALLDVLWSMGILLRRRCHSRVPCRYGFELASSMIRWLNPESPEYCGDSLRFRLHSMRRFGAQLPQLLRQGNMAPEAAGQSSWAQAAQSQIWQEQGAATAGLAVQAVRQLKELDGPRRFLDMGGGPGRVAISLAQDQPLWQGVVFDQPETAAVAGQAIARAGLSDRVLAQGGDMEQTALGGGYDVIWCSSVLHFCSDVPKMLARLYEALAPGGYLLAAHAELPDDRELAARILPYYLPLRMRGRTLWRQGELAIMMRQAGFGRLHETMLESYPLAPACLVSGRREAP
;
A
#
# COMPACT_ATOMS: atom_id res chain seq x y z
N MET A 1 -29.71 -21.07 64.29
CA MET A 1 -28.79 -20.02 63.85
C MET A 1 -27.79 -20.68 62.93
N THR A 2 -28.11 -20.74 61.66
CA THR A 2 -27.23 -21.28 60.61
C THR A 2 -26.46 -20.10 59.99
N ASN A 3 -25.19 -20.02 60.32
CA ASN A 3 -24.25 -19.10 59.64
C ASN A 3 -23.92 -19.71 58.27
N GLU A 4 -24.60 -19.27 57.24
CA GLU A 4 -24.17 -19.49 55.88
C GLU A 4 -23.02 -18.50 55.59
N ASN A 5 -21.79 -19.00 55.60
CA ASN A 5 -20.66 -18.30 55.04
C ASN A 5 -20.89 -18.24 53.53
N GLU A 6 -21.52 -17.19 53.04
CA GLU A 6 -21.46 -16.82 51.62
C GLU A 6 -19.99 -16.54 51.27
N THR A 7 -19.32 -17.52 50.68
CA THR A 7 -18.05 -17.34 50.00
C THR A 7 -18.32 -16.45 48.80
N VAL A 8 -18.02 -15.16 48.92
CA VAL A 8 -18.04 -14.24 47.78
C VAL A 8 -17.06 -14.79 46.75
N ALA A 9 -17.59 -15.33 45.67
CA ALA A 9 -16.77 -15.79 44.56
C ALA A 9 -15.96 -14.61 44.04
N MET A 10 -14.63 -14.73 44.07
CA MET A 10 -13.75 -13.71 43.49
C MET A 10 -14.10 -13.58 41.99
N PRO A 11 -14.22 -12.36 41.47
CA PRO A 11 -14.45 -12.16 40.06
C PRO A 11 -13.31 -12.80 39.24
N ASP A 12 -13.66 -13.38 38.08
CA ASP A 12 -12.67 -13.95 37.20
C ASP A 12 -11.78 -12.83 36.60
N MET A 13 -10.60 -12.67 37.23
CA MET A 13 -9.62 -11.64 36.86
C MET A 13 -8.86 -11.95 35.56
N THR A 14 -9.16 -13.08 34.91
CA THR A 14 -8.51 -13.50 33.64
C THR A 14 -9.26 -13.01 32.40
N GLN A 15 -10.49 -12.53 32.55
CA GLN A 15 -11.28 -12.01 31.44
C GLN A 15 -10.80 -10.62 31.01
N THR A 16 -10.70 -10.41 29.69
CA THR A 16 -10.40 -9.09 29.13
C THR A 16 -11.56 -8.13 29.39
N HIS A 17 -11.23 -6.88 29.74
CA HIS A 17 -12.24 -5.86 29.97
C HIS A 17 -12.96 -5.47 28.68
N PRO A 18 -14.29 -5.23 28.67
CA PRO A 18 -15.02 -4.83 27.45
C PRO A 18 -14.50 -3.57 26.75
N LEU A 19 -13.80 -2.68 27.47
CA LEU A 19 -13.16 -1.49 26.89
C LEU A 19 -11.76 -1.75 26.29
N ASP A 20 -11.21 -2.96 26.45
CA ASP A 20 -9.87 -3.28 25.95
C ASP A 20 -9.66 -2.96 24.47
N PRO A 21 -10.61 -3.24 23.55
CA PRO A 21 -10.49 -2.85 22.14
C PRO A 21 -10.36 -1.33 21.95
N LEU A 22 -11.02 -0.51 22.81
CA LEU A 22 -10.94 0.95 22.74
C LEU A 22 -9.62 1.46 23.31
N TRP A 23 -9.16 0.89 24.44
CA TRP A 23 -7.82 1.23 24.99
C TRP A 23 -6.70 0.87 24.03
N SER A 24 -6.83 -0.25 23.33
CA SER A 24 -5.86 -0.67 22.31
C SER A 24 -5.67 0.35 21.21
N LEU A 25 -6.69 1.14 20.84
CA LEU A 25 -6.56 2.22 19.85
C LEU A 25 -5.57 3.30 20.29
N SER A 26 -5.54 3.66 21.59
CA SER A 26 -4.56 4.64 22.11
C SER A 26 -3.13 4.08 22.09
N LEU A 27 -2.96 2.78 22.35
CA LEU A 27 -1.66 2.11 22.26
C LEU A 27 -1.17 2.00 20.82
N MET A 28 -2.07 1.87 19.85
CA MET A 28 -1.73 1.86 18.43
C MET A 28 -1.07 3.17 17.98
N SER A 29 -1.50 4.33 18.49
CA SER A 29 -0.86 5.61 18.18
C SER A 29 0.59 5.66 18.65
N VAL A 30 0.86 5.20 19.87
CA VAL A 30 2.23 5.15 20.43
C VAL A 30 3.11 4.16 19.64
N ARG A 31 2.57 3.01 19.24
CA ARG A 31 3.30 2.05 18.38
C ARG A 31 3.67 2.68 17.01
N ALA A 32 2.75 3.43 16.41
CA ALA A 32 2.99 4.15 15.17
C ALA A 32 4.07 5.22 15.33
N ASP A 33 4.05 5.96 16.47
CA ASP A 33 5.07 6.96 16.80
C ASP A 33 6.44 6.33 17.04
N ALA A 34 6.49 5.18 17.71
CA ALA A 34 7.73 4.43 17.94
C ALA A 34 8.38 3.97 16.64
N LEU A 35 7.59 3.45 15.69
CA LEU A 35 8.10 3.08 14.36
C LEU A 35 8.60 4.30 13.59
N ASP A 36 7.84 5.39 13.56
CA ASP A 36 8.20 6.62 12.87
C ASP A 36 9.50 7.20 13.42
N THR A 37 9.63 7.28 14.75
CA THR A 37 10.85 7.74 15.42
C THR A 37 12.06 6.87 15.11
N ALA A 38 11.91 5.55 15.11
CA ALA A 38 13.01 4.65 14.76
C ALA A 38 13.47 4.80 13.31
N LEU A 39 12.53 5.03 12.37
CA LEU A 39 12.83 5.34 10.98
C LEU A 39 13.53 6.70 10.84
N GLU A 40 13.04 7.73 11.55
CA GLU A 40 13.61 9.08 11.53
C GLU A 40 15.05 9.10 12.03
N LEU A 41 15.31 8.40 13.13
CA LEU A 41 16.62 8.30 13.74
C LEU A 41 17.55 7.30 13.04
N GLY A 42 17.10 6.62 11.98
CA GLY A 42 17.90 5.66 11.22
C GLY A 42 18.35 4.43 12.02
N LEU A 43 17.60 4.06 13.07
CA LEU A 43 18.01 2.98 13.98
C LEU A 43 18.11 1.61 13.30
N PHE A 44 17.30 1.35 12.27
CA PHE A 44 17.26 0.04 11.63
C PHE A 44 18.53 -0.32 10.88
N SER A 45 19.27 0.65 10.35
CA SER A 45 20.58 0.44 9.73
C SER A 45 21.63 -0.07 10.74
N GLN A 46 21.53 0.37 12.00
CA GLN A 46 22.41 -0.06 13.09
C GLN A 46 22.03 -1.43 13.67
N LEU A 47 20.78 -1.85 13.47
CA LEU A 47 20.19 -3.08 14.03
C LEU A 47 20.23 -4.26 13.04
N LEU A 48 21.01 -4.19 11.98
CA LEU A 48 21.28 -5.34 11.09
C LEU A 48 22.10 -6.45 11.77
N ARG A 49 22.71 -6.14 12.91
CA ARG A 49 23.40 -7.07 13.81
C ARG A 49 22.95 -6.80 15.24
N PRO A 50 23.05 -7.80 16.14
CA PRO A 50 22.66 -7.61 17.54
C PRO A 50 23.42 -6.45 18.21
N GLN A 51 22.70 -5.47 18.72
CA GLN A 51 23.22 -4.31 19.47
C GLN A 51 22.51 -4.16 20.78
N THR A 52 23.23 -3.80 21.86
CA THR A 52 22.62 -3.40 23.13
C THR A 52 22.16 -1.94 23.07
N ALA A 53 21.20 -1.56 23.91
CA ALA A 53 20.78 -0.16 24.03
C ALA A 53 21.97 0.74 24.37
N ALA A 54 22.88 0.30 25.26
CA ALA A 54 24.10 1.03 25.62
C ALA A 54 24.99 1.31 24.41
N THR A 55 25.33 0.27 23.63
CA THR A 55 26.16 0.43 22.43
C THR A 55 25.50 1.36 21.41
N LEU A 56 24.20 1.21 21.22
CA LEU A 56 23.44 2.04 20.28
C LEU A 56 23.37 3.50 20.75
N ALA A 57 23.17 3.72 22.05
CA ALA A 57 23.12 5.06 22.65
C ALA A 57 24.47 5.81 22.48
N GLU A 58 25.59 5.12 22.66
CA GLU A 58 26.91 5.69 22.41
C GLU A 58 27.10 6.13 20.96
N CYS A 59 26.68 5.28 20.00
CA CYS A 59 26.84 5.60 18.57
C CYS A 59 25.89 6.69 18.08
N THR A 60 24.69 6.79 18.68
CA THR A 60 23.62 7.69 18.22
C THR A 60 23.48 8.95 19.08
N GLN A 61 24.20 9.03 20.19
CA GLN A 61 24.11 10.11 21.19
C GLN A 61 22.71 10.26 21.79
N LEU A 62 21.99 9.14 21.94
CA LEU A 62 20.66 9.07 22.57
C LEU A 62 20.76 8.64 24.02
N ASP A 63 19.74 8.95 24.82
CA ASP A 63 19.62 8.44 26.19
C ASP A 63 19.41 6.91 26.20
N GLU A 64 20.26 6.19 26.94
CA GLU A 64 20.25 4.72 26.98
C GLU A 64 18.93 4.17 27.51
N ALA A 65 18.36 4.77 28.56
CA ALA A 65 17.16 4.27 29.19
C ALA A 65 15.93 4.48 28.29
N ALA A 66 15.82 5.65 27.68
CA ALA A 66 14.76 5.95 26.73
C ALA A 66 14.86 5.05 25.48
N LEU A 67 16.08 4.86 24.96
CA LEU A 67 16.32 3.98 23.81
C LEU A 67 15.99 2.52 24.15
N GLN A 68 16.37 2.02 25.33
CA GLN A 68 15.98 0.68 25.78
C GLN A 68 14.45 0.51 25.76
N ALA A 69 13.68 1.48 26.28
CA ALA A 69 12.23 1.44 26.29
C ALA A 69 11.64 1.43 24.86
N LEU A 70 12.19 2.24 23.93
CA LEU A 70 11.78 2.26 22.54
C LEU A 70 12.04 0.90 21.86
N LEU A 71 13.21 0.31 22.04
CA LEU A 71 13.58 -1.00 21.49
C LEU A 71 12.68 -2.11 22.02
N ASP A 72 12.25 -2.03 23.29
CA ASP A 72 11.29 -2.96 23.88
C ASP A 72 9.91 -2.86 23.23
N VAL A 73 9.45 -1.66 22.89
CA VAL A 73 8.20 -1.46 22.14
C VAL A 73 8.34 -2.06 20.73
N LEU A 74 9.40 -1.76 20.00
CA LEU A 74 9.64 -2.29 18.65
C LEU A 74 9.75 -3.84 18.64
N TRP A 75 10.38 -4.41 19.68
CA TRP A 75 10.40 -5.85 19.88
C TRP A 75 8.99 -6.41 20.12
N SER A 76 8.17 -5.76 20.95
CA SER A 76 6.79 -6.19 21.21
C SER A 76 5.90 -6.17 19.96
N MET A 77 6.29 -5.36 18.95
CA MET A 77 5.65 -5.29 17.64
C MET A 77 6.16 -6.35 16.66
N GLY A 78 7.15 -7.17 17.04
CA GLY A 78 7.78 -8.15 16.14
C GLY A 78 8.72 -7.56 15.09
N ILE A 79 9.03 -6.26 15.18
CA ILE A 79 9.98 -5.58 14.28
C ILE A 79 11.41 -5.97 14.61
N LEU A 80 11.70 -6.10 15.92
CA LEU A 80 13.00 -6.52 16.43
C LEU A 80 12.93 -7.89 17.07
N LEU A 81 14.06 -8.58 17.08
CA LEU A 81 14.31 -9.78 17.86
C LEU A 81 15.18 -9.42 19.06
N ARG A 82 14.98 -10.12 20.19
CA ARG A 82 15.87 -10.06 21.36
C ARG A 82 16.83 -11.26 21.34
N ARG A 83 18.13 -10.99 21.52
CA ARG A 83 19.16 -11.99 21.70
C ARG A 83 19.80 -11.88 23.07
N ARG A 84 19.94 -12.96 23.81
CA ARG A 84 20.69 -12.96 25.05
C ARG A 84 22.17 -12.71 24.78
N CYS A 85 22.73 -11.69 25.42
CA CYS A 85 24.16 -11.46 25.39
C CYS A 85 24.85 -12.45 26.36
N HIS A 86 25.83 -13.20 25.87
CA HIS A 86 26.61 -14.15 26.70
C HIS A 86 27.70 -13.45 27.54
N SER A 87 27.42 -12.28 28.10
CA SER A 87 28.36 -11.56 28.97
C SER A 87 28.12 -11.83 30.43
N ARG A 88 29.20 -11.77 31.25
CA ARG A 88 29.19 -12.02 32.71
C ARG A 88 28.51 -10.91 33.53
N VAL A 89 27.92 -9.89 32.95
CA VAL A 89 27.22 -8.76 33.55
C VAL A 89 25.72 -9.04 33.49
N PRO A 90 24.86 -8.54 34.44
CA PRO A 90 23.43 -8.88 34.47
C PRO A 90 22.81 -8.75 33.10
N CYS A 91 22.16 -9.81 32.69
CA CYS A 91 21.73 -10.16 31.34
C CYS A 91 21.08 -8.99 30.62
N ARG A 92 21.85 -8.26 29.81
CA ARG A 92 21.30 -7.28 28.84
C ARG A 92 20.98 -8.03 27.55
N TYR A 93 19.83 -7.73 26.96
CA TYR A 93 19.48 -8.23 25.65
C TYR A 93 20.13 -7.35 24.59
N GLY A 94 20.65 -7.97 23.52
CA GLY A 94 20.88 -7.30 22.27
C GLY A 94 19.61 -7.34 21.41
N PHE A 95 19.39 -6.30 20.64
CA PHE A 95 18.28 -6.20 19.68
C PHE A 95 18.85 -6.29 18.27
N GLU A 96 18.14 -6.97 17.41
CA GLU A 96 18.45 -7.01 15.96
C GLU A 96 17.13 -6.92 15.18
N LEU A 97 17.21 -6.38 13.96
CA LEU A 97 16.09 -6.34 13.05
C LEU A 97 15.63 -7.77 12.71
N ALA A 98 14.34 -8.05 12.83
CA ALA A 98 13.79 -9.35 12.45
C ALA A 98 14.09 -9.64 10.97
N SER A 99 14.49 -10.86 10.65
CA SER A 99 14.88 -11.25 9.28
C SER A 99 13.78 -10.96 8.25
N SER A 100 12.51 -11.11 8.63
CA SER A 100 11.34 -10.75 7.81
C SER A 100 11.23 -9.25 7.53
N MET A 101 11.87 -8.39 8.35
CA MET A 101 11.82 -6.93 8.23
C MET A 101 13.04 -6.34 7.53
N ILE A 102 14.16 -7.06 7.43
CA ILE A 102 15.41 -6.56 6.83
C ILE A 102 15.17 -6.03 5.41
N ARG A 103 14.42 -6.77 4.61
CA ARG A 103 14.08 -6.41 3.23
C ARG A 103 13.41 -5.04 3.12
N TRP A 104 12.57 -4.68 4.11
CA TRP A 104 11.70 -3.50 4.06
C TRP A 104 12.22 -2.30 4.83
N LEU A 105 13.03 -2.54 5.88
CA LEU A 105 13.47 -1.49 6.81
C LEU A 105 14.97 -1.21 6.76
N ASN A 106 15.76 -2.01 6.02
CA ASN A 106 17.16 -1.67 5.75
C ASN A 106 17.23 -0.64 4.61
N PRO A 107 17.76 0.58 4.84
CA PRO A 107 17.87 1.60 3.80
C PRO A 107 18.68 1.20 2.56
N GLU A 108 19.63 0.25 2.71
CA GLU A 108 20.42 -0.27 1.60
C GLU A 108 19.67 -1.34 0.76
N SER A 109 18.48 -1.74 1.20
CA SER A 109 17.68 -2.69 0.44
C SER A 109 17.04 -2.04 -0.78
N PRO A 110 17.06 -2.67 -1.97
CA PRO A 110 16.35 -2.19 -3.14
C PRO A 110 14.82 -2.17 -2.96
N GLU A 111 14.33 -2.79 -1.89
CA GLU A 111 12.91 -2.88 -1.54
C GLU A 111 12.59 -2.10 -0.25
N TYR A 112 13.46 -1.18 0.15
CA TYR A 112 13.24 -0.31 1.30
C TYR A 112 11.91 0.45 1.20
N CYS A 113 11.16 0.48 2.30
CA CYS A 113 9.82 1.09 2.38
C CYS A 113 9.69 2.15 3.48
N GLY A 114 10.77 2.52 4.15
CA GLY A 114 10.74 3.44 5.30
C GLY A 114 10.12 4.79 4.99
N ASP A 115 10.45 5.40 3.85
CA ASP A 115 9.88 6.71 3.47
C ASP A 115 8.38 6.62 3.20
N SER A 116 7.93 5.55 2.55
CA SER A 116 6.52 5.27 2.32
C SER A 116 5.75 5.11 3.63
N LEU A 117 6.29 4.34 4.57
CA LEU A 117 5.69 4.14 5.89
C LEU A 117 5.56 5.48 6.64
N ARG A 118 6.63 6.28 6.71
CA ARG A 118 6.61 7.60 7.35
C ARG A 118 5.60 8.53 6.71
N PHE A 119 5.59 8.60 5.38
CA PHE A 119 4.61 9.40 4.63
C PHE A 119 3.17 9.02 4.99
N ARG A 120 2.86 7.72 5.04
CA ARG A 120 1.51 7.25 5.37
C ARG A 120 1.13 7.55 6.81
N LEU A 121 2.03 7.31 7.77
CA LEU A 121 1.79 7.65 9.17
C LEU A 121 1.48 9.15 9.34
N HIS A 122 2.29 10.02 8.75
CA HIS A 122 2.09 11.46 8.82
C HIS A 122 0.80 11.91 8.11
N SER A 123 0.47 11.33 6.96
CA SER A 123 -0.74 11.65 6.21
C SER A 123 -2.00 11.27 6.98
N MET A 124 -2.03 10.07 7.59
CA MET A 124 -3.16 9.60 8.39
C MET A 124 -3.34 10.42 9.67
N ARG A 125 -2.25 10.81 10.35
CA ARG A 125 -2.30 11.68 11.53
C ARG A 125 -2.88 13.07 11.18
N ARG A 126 -2.36 13.69 10.11
CA ARG A 126 -2.87 15.00 9.64
C ARG A 126 -4.35 14.95 9.31
N PHE A 127 -4.79 13.89 8.61
CA PHE A 127 -6.19 13.68 8.31
C PHE A 127 -7.02 13.49 9.59
N GLY A 128 -6.58 12.61 10.51
CA GLY A 128 -7.27 12.37 11.77
C GLY A 128 -7.48 13.64 12.60
N ALA A 129 -6.49 14.51 12.64
CA ALA A 129 -6.59 15.81 13.34
C ALA A 129 -7.64 16.74 12.72
N GLN A 130 -7.99 16.58 11.45
CA GLN A 130 -8.98 17.40 10.74
C GLN A 130 -10.42 16.84 10.87
N LEU A 131 -10.61 15.59 11.30
CA LEU A 131 -11.92 14.93 11.35
C LEU A 131 -13.03 15.77 12.04
N PRO A 132 -12.81 16.39 13.22
CA PRO A 132 -13.86 17.18 13.86
C PRO A 132 -14.31 18.38 13.02
N GLN A 133 -13.39 19.02 12.30
CA GLN A 133 -13.71 20.14 11.43
C GLN A 133 -14.44 19.67 10.17
N LEU A 134 -13.98 18.59 9.56
CA LEU A 134 -14.60 18.01 8.36
C LEU A 134 -16.04 17.60 8.59
N LEU A 135 -16.33 16.98 9.74
CA LEU A 135 -17.69 16.58 10.10
C LEU A 135 -18.62 17.78 10.34
N ARG A 136 -18.09 18.92 10.80
CA ARG A 136 -18.91 20.14 11.00
C ARG A 136 -19.15 20.91 9.71
N GLN A 137 -18.19 20.90 8.78
CA GLN A 137 -18.22 21.74 7.57
C GLN A 137 -18.74 21.00 6.33
N GLY A 138 -18.83 19.68 6.38
CA GLY A 138 -19.47 18.87 5.36
C GLY A 138 -18.65 18.57 4.11
N ASN A 139 -17.55 19.24 3.82
CA ASN A 139 -16.65 18.88 2.71
C ASN A 139 -15.25 19.39 3.00
N MET A 140 -14.25 18.54 2.70
CA MET A 140 -12.92 19.07 2.44
C MET A 140 -13.00 19.89 1.15
N ALA A 141 -12.60 21.16 1.21
CA ALA A 141 -12.14 21.80 0.00
C ALA A 141 -11.17 20.82 -0.70
N PRO A 142 -11.26 20.62 -2.02
CA PRO A 142 -10.22 19.87 -2.70
C PRO A 142 -8.91 20.43 -2.16
N GLU A 143 -8.10 19.57 -1.54
CA GLU A 143 -6.73 19.96 -1.33
C GLU A 143 -6.33 20.50 -2.69
N ALA A 144 -5.89 21.77 -2.75
CA ALA A 144 -5.12 22.23 -3.88
C ALA A 144 -3.84 21.41 -3.85
N ALA A 145 -3.99 20.11 -4.11
CA ALA A 145 -2.94 19.21 -4.47
C ALA A 145 -2.48 19.76 -5.81
N GLY A 146 -1.63 20.76 -5.72
CA GLY A 146 -0.89 21.18 -6.88
C GLY A 146 -0.33 19.89 -7.48
N GLN A 147 -0.38 19.77 -8.78
CA GLN A 147 0.16 18.66 -9.57
C GLN A 147 1.55 18.22 -9.07
N SER A 148 2.32 19.15 -8.45
CA SER A 148 3.59 18.90 -7.77
C SER A 148 3.54 17.90 -6.61
N SER A 149 2.42 17.75 -5.89
CA SER A 149 2.35 16.85 -4.72
C SER A 149 2.31 15.36 -5.10
N TRP A 150 1.63 15.01 -6.20
CA TRP A 150 1.62 13.63 -6.70
C TRP A 150 2.96 13.24 -7.32
N ALA A 151 3.56 14.10 -8.11
CA ALA A 151 4.88 13.86 -8.69
C ALA A 151 5.95 13.71 -7.60
N GLN A 152 5.90 14.53 -6.54
CA GLN A 152 6.81 14.39 -5.40
C GLN A 152 6.58 13.07 -4.66
N ALA A 153 5.33 12.68 -4.39
CA ALA A 153 5.03 11.40 -3.78
C ALA A 153 5.47 10.21 -4.66
N ALA A 154 5.37 10.35 -5.98
CA ALA A 154 5.79 9.31 -6.93
C ALA A 154 7.29 9.02 -6.88
N GLN A 155 8.14 10.02 -6.58
CA GLN A 155 9.59 9.85 -6.59
C GLN A 155 10.12 8.89 -5.53
N SER A 156 9.47 8.80 -4.37
CA SER A 156 9.92 7.93 -3.27
C SER A 156 8.79 7.07 -2.72
N GLN A 157 7.74 7.68 -2.16
CA GLN A 157 6.74 6.94 -1.38
C GLN A 157 5.94 5.96 -2.23
N ILE A 158 5.38 6.40 -3.37
CA ILE A 158 4.59 5.52 -4.25
C ILE A 158 5.51 4.49 -4.93
N TRP A 159 6.73 4.89 -5.29
CA TRP A 159 7.75 3.97 -5.81
C TRP A 159 8.01 2.80 -4.87
N GLN A 160 8.21 3.09 -3.58
CA GLN A 160 8.46 2.08 -2.55
C GLN A 160 7.22 1.19 -2.34
N GLU A 161 6.01 1.77 -2.24
CA GLU A 161 4.77 1.00 -2.10
C GLU A 161 4.51 0.05 -3.27
N GLN A 162 4.69 0.55 -4.50
CA GLN A 162 4.54 -0.29 -5.68
C GLN A 162 5.58 -1.42 -5.71
N GLY A 163 6.83 -1.13 -5.34
CA GLY A 163 7.90 -2.11 -5.28
C GLY A 163 7.66 -3.18 -4.21
N ALA A 164 7.09 -2.79 -3.07
CA ALA A 164 6.84 -3.70 -1.96
C ALA A 164 5.76 -4.75 -2.25
N ALA A 165 4.72 -4.40 -3.01
CA ALA A 165 3.60 -5.31 -3.24
C ALA A 165 3.00 -5.21 -4.65
N THR A 166 2.56 -4.04 -5.11
CA THR A 166 1.74 -3.90 -6.31
C THR A 166 2.40 -4.46 -7.56
N ALA A 167 3.70 -4.22 -7.75
CA ALA A 167 4.44 -4.68 -8.92
C ALA A 167 4.52 -6.23 -8.97
N GLY A 168 4.81 -6.87 -7.83
CA GLY A 168 4.82 -8.32 -7.73
C GLY A 168 3.44 -8.95 -7.99
N LEU A 169 2.38 -8.33 -7.47
CA LEU A 169 1.00 -8.77 -7.71
C LEU A 169 0.60 -8.63 -9.17
N ALA A 170 0.96 -7.52 -9.83
CA ALA A 170 0.70 -7.32 -11.24
C ALA A 170 1.40 -8.37 -12.12
N VAL A 171 2.68 -8.65 -11.85
CA VAL A 171 3.44 -9.71 -12.54
C VAL A 171 2.78 -11.07 -12.34
N GLN A 172 2.38 -11.41 -11.10
CA GLN A 172 1.71 -12.67 -10.81
C GLN A 172 0.36 -12.78 -11.54
N ALA A 173 -0.44 -11.71 -11.56
CA ALA A 173 -1.72 -11.68 -12.25
C ALA A 173 -1.55 -11.88 -13.76
N VAL A 174 -0.58 -11.21 -14.38
CA VAL A 174 -0.28 -11.35 -15.81
C VAL A 174 0.18 -12.77 -16.15
N ARG A 175 1.04 -13.38 -15.32
CA ARG A 175 1.50 -14.78 -15.51
C ARG A 175 0.37 -15.81 -15.48
N GLN A 176 -0.77 -15.49 -14.85
CA GLN A 176 -1.95 -16.36 -14.86
C GLN A 176 -2.71 -16.33 -16.18
N LEU A 177 -2.48 -15.32 -17.02
CA LEU A 177 -3.10 -15.19 -18.33
C LEU A 177 -2.35 -16.05 -19.38
N LYS A 178 -2.61 -17.36 -19.39
CA LYS A 178 -1.88 -18.36 -20.18
C LYS A 178 -1.94 -18.17 -21.70
N GLU A 179 -2.77 -17.28 -22.20
CA GLU A 179 -2.99 -17.05 -23.64
C GLU A 179 -2.10 -15.92 -24.21
N LEU A 180 -1.14 -15.40 -23.42
CA LEU A 180 -0.34 -14.22 -23.80
C LEU A 180 1.13 -14.55 -24.10
N ASP A 181 1.37 -15.57 -24.88
CA ASP A 181 2.72 -15.90 -25.35
C ASP A 181 3.22 -14.93 -26.43
N GLY A 182 4.55 -14.72 -26.50
CA GLY A 182 5.21 -13.90 -27.51
C GLY A 182 5.15 -12.40 -27.26
N PRO A 183 5.42 -11.57 -28.30
CA PRO A 183 5.39 -10.12 -28.20
C PRO A 183 3.99 -9.59 -27.91
N ARG A 184 3.86 -8.71 -26.91
CA ARG A 184 2.60 -8.12 -26.47
C ARG A 184 2.76 -6.65 -26.14
N ARG A 185 1.64 -5.97 -26.04
CA ARG A 185 1.56 -4.57 -25.62
C ARG A 185 0.76 -4.42 -24.34
N PHE A 186 1.26 -3.65 -23.40
CA PHE A 186 0.52 -3.36 -22.17
C PHE A 186 0.38 -1.87 -21.89
N LEU A 187 -0.65 -1.51 -21.14
CA LEU A 187 -0.86 -0.18 -20.57
C LEU A 187 -0.91 -0.29 -19.06
N ASP A 188 -0.09 0.49 -18.38
CA ASP A 188 -0.16 0.73 -16.93
C ASP A 188 -0.93 2.04 -16.70
N MET A 189 -2.25 1.92 -16.46
CA MET A 189 -3.16 3.05 -16.36
C MET A 189 -3.15 3.67 -14.99
N GLY A 190 -2.78 4.94 -14.88
CA GLY A 190 -2.51 5.59 -13.60
C GLY A 190 -1.28 5.01 -12.92
N GLY A 191 -0.26 4.66 -13.71
CA GLY A 191 0.89 3.87 -13.28
C GLY A 191 1.84 4.56 -12.31
N GLY A 192 1.60 5.84 -11.98
CA GLY A 192 2.42 6.58 -11.03
C GLY A 192 3.87 6.68 -11.48
N PRO A 193 4.86 6.28 -10.65
CA PRO A 193 6.28 6.30 -11.00
C PRO A 193 6.71 5.21 -11.99
N GLY A 194 5.80 4.35 -12.46
CA GLY A 194 6.06 3.32 -13.47
C GLY A 194 6.70 2.03 -12.95
N ARG A 195 6.71 1.79 -11.63
CA ARG A 195 7.33 0.60 -11.04
C ARG A 195 6.68 -0.70 -11.53
N VAL A 196 5.35 -0.70 -11.69
CA VAL A 196 4.60 -1.85 -12.21
C VAL A 196 5.01 -2.13 -13.65
N ALA A 197 4.99 -1.10 -14.51
CA ALA A 197 5.37 -1.23 -15.91
C ALA A 197 6.81 -1.73 -16.10
N ILE A 198 7.75 -1.20 -15.31
CA ILE A 198 9.15 -1.66 -15.31
C ILE A 198 9.21 -3.13 -14.94
N SER A 199 8.51 -3.57 -13.88
CA SER A 199 8.52 -4.96 -13.44
C SER A 199 7.87 -5.89 -14.46
N LEU A 200 6.79 -5.48 -15.13
CA LEU A 200 6.18 -6.24 -16.22
C LEU A 200 7.13 -6.38 -17.42
N ALA A 201 7.80 -5.29 -17.84
CA ALA A 201 8.73 -5.31 -18.96
C ALA A 201 10.00 -6.12 -18.66
N GLN A 202 10.43 -6.19 -17.40
CA GLN A 202 11.55 -7.04 -16.96
C GLN A 202 11.15 -8.52 -16.93
N ASP A 203 9.92 -8.82 -16.47
CA ASP A 203 9.38 -10.19 -16.44
C ASP A 203 9.08 -10.72 -17.86
N GLN A 204 8.66 -9.84 -18.77
CA GLN A 204 8.26 -10.15 -20.13
C GLN A 204 9.18 -9.42 -21.15
N PRO A 205 10.34 -10.02 -21.52
CA PRO A 205 11.37 -9.34 -22.30
C PRO A 205 10.94 -8.92 -23.71
N LEU A 206 9.90 -9.54 -24.26
CA LEU A 206 9.37 -9.24 -25.61
C LEU A 206 8.23 -8.22 -25.60
N TRP A 207 7.77 -7.81 -24.40
CA TRP A 207 6.63 -6.91 -24.31
C TRP A 207 7.04 -5.44 -24.41
N GLN A 208 6.14 -4.66 -24.99
CA GLN A 208 6.20 -3.19 -25.02
C GLN A 208 5.10 -2.61 -24.16
N GLY A 209 5.35 -1.48 -23.51
CA GLY A 209 4.40 -0.90 -22.60
C GLY A 209 4.30 0.62 -22.65
N VAL A 210 3.21 1.11 -22.10
CA VAL A 210 2.98 2.53 -21.84
C VAL A 210 2.59 2.69 -20.38
N VAL A 211 3.23 3.64 -19.69
CA VAL A 211 2.76 4.17 -18.42
C VAL A 211 1.98 5.43 -18.71
N PHE A 212 0.71 5.48 -18.34
CA PHE A 212 -0.11 6.66 -18.47
C PHE A 212 -0.41 7.26 -17.10
N ASP A 213 -0.11 8.54 -16.91
CA ASP A 213 -0.43 9.30 -15.69
C ASP A 213 -0.52 10.79 -16.00
N GLN A 214 -0.78 11.64 -14.99
CA GLN A 214 -0.68 13.09 -15.13
C GLN A 214 0.71 13.50 -15.65
N PRO A 215 0.84 14.60 -16.41
CA PRO A 215 2.09 14.94 -17.10
C PRO A 215 3.32 14.96 -16.20
N GLU A 216 3.23 15.54 -15.01
CA GLU A 216 4.35 15.64 -14.07
C GLU A 216 4.73 14.27 -13.48
N THR A 217 3.74 13.42 -13.21
CA THR A 217 3.95 12.05 -12.71
C THR A 217 4.53 11.16 -13.81
N ALA A 218 4.03 11.28 -15.03
CA ALA A 218 4.57 10.57 -16.20
C ALA A 218 6.03 10.95 -16.49
N ALA A 219 6.43 12.20 -16.23
CA ALA A 219 7.84 12.60 -16.32
C ALA A 219 8.72 11.85 -15.30
N VAL A 220 8.23 11.62 -14.07
CA VAL A 220 8.92 10.78 -13.06
C VAL A 220 9.03 9.33 -13.55
N ALA A 221 7.95 8.77 -14.11
CA ALA A 221 7.96 7.43 -14.69
C ALA A 221 8.97 7.32 -15.83
N GLY A 222 9.05 8.31 -16.72
CA GLY A 222 10.02 8.34 -17.83
C GLY A 222 11.47 8.29 -17.35
N GLN A 223 11.79 9.04 -16.26
CA GLN A 223 13.11 8.98 -15.65
C GLN A 223 13.41 7.61 -15.02
N ALA A 224 12.42 6.97 -14.39
CA ALA A 224 12.59 5.65 -13.80
C ALA A 224 12.78 4.58 -14.88
N ILE A 225 12.01 4.63 -15.98
CA ILE A 225 12.15 3.75 -17.13
C ILE A 225 13.54 3.88 -17.75
N ALA A 226 14.05 5.10 -17.93
CA ALA A 226 15.40 5.35 -18.46
C ALA A 226 16.48 4.77 -17.55
N ARG A 227 16.37 4.97 -16.23
CA ARG A 227 17.30 4.37 -15.25
C ARG A 227 17.27 2.84 -15.25
N ALA A 228 16.12 2.24 -15.57
CA ALA A 228 15.98 0.80 -15.71
C ALA A 228 16.49 0.24 -17.06
N GLY A 229 16.92 1.12 -17.99
CA GLY A 229 17.39 0.72 -19.34
C GLY A 229 16.27 0.19 -20.24
N LEU A 230 15.03 0.67 -20.07
CA LEU A 230 13.82 0.16 -20.77
C LEU A 230 13.19 1.16 -21.72
N SER A 231 13.88 2.28 -22.05
CA SER A 231 13.32 3.35 -22.90
C SER A 231 13.04 2.93 -24.35
N ASP A 232 13.61 1.83 -24.79
CA ASP A 232 13.34 1.20 -26.10
C ASP A 232 12.01 0.44 -26.14
N ARG A 233 11.46 0.05 -25.00
CA ARG A 233 10.27 -0.81 -24.90
C ARG A 233 9.12 -0.23 -24.07
N VAL A 234 9.41 0.68 -23.14
CA VAL A 234 8.41 1.29 -22.26
C VAL A 234 8.42 2.80 -22.41
N LEU A 235 7.25 3.38 -22.70
CA LEU A 235 7.06 4.81 -22.84
C LEU A 235 6.26 5.36 -21.65
N ALA A 236 6.56 6.60 -21.25
CA ALA A 236 5.73 7.35 -20.32
C ALA A 236 4.91 8.38 -21.08
N GLN A 237 3.58 8.35 -20.92
CA GLN A 237 2.64 9.26 -21.57
C GLN A 237 1.91 10.08 -20.52
N GLY A 238 2.06 11.39 -20.56
CA GLY A 238 1.32 12.33 -19.73
C GLY A 238 -0.02 12.73 -20.33
N GLY A 239 -1.04 12.86 -19.48
CA GLY A 239 -2.34 13.35 -19.91
C GLY A 239 -3.43 13.28 -18.84
N ASP A 240 -4.60 13.80 -19.20
CA ASP A 240 -5.83 13.61 -18.43
C ASP A 240 -6.47 12.28 -18.84
N MET A 241 -6.64 11.37 -17.89
CA MET A 241 -7.19 10.05 -18.17
C MET A 241 -8.60 10.06 -18.77
N GLU A 242 -9.39 11.11 -18.51
CA GLU A 242 -10.76 11.23 -19.04
C GLU A 242 -10.83 11.86 -20.44
N GLN A 243 -9.78 12.58 -20.86
CA GLN A 243 -9.81 13.37 -22.11
C GLN A 243 -8.73 12.93 -23.12
N THR A 244 -7.51 12.66 -22.65
CA THR A 244 -6.38 12.34 -23.52
C THR A 244 -6.54 10.94 -24.11
N ALA A 245 -6.21 10.79 -25.39
CA ALA A 245 -6.23 9.48 -26.05
C ALA A 245 -5.25 8.50 -25.37
N LEU A 246 -5.75 7.32 -25.03
CA LEU A 246 -4.96 6.27 -24.37
C LEU A 246 -4.10 5.45 -25.36
N GLY A 247 -4.30 5.66 -26.67
CA GLY A 247 -3.81 4.73 -27.67
C GLY A 247 -4.69 3.50 -27.78
N GLY A 248 -4.16 2.40 -28.33
CA GLY A 248 -4.94 1.19 -28.50
C GLY A 248 -4.11 -0.03 -28.88
N GLY A 249 -4.81 -1.18 -29.01
CA GLY A 249 -4.17 -2.45 -29.35
C GLY A 249 -3.36 -3.03 -28.19
N TYR A 250 -3.78 -2.78 -26.96
CA TYR A 250 -3.16 -3.39 -25.78
C TYR A 250 -3.68 -4.80 -25.55
N ASP A 251 -2.78 -5.73 -25.33
CA ASP A 251 -3.12 -7.10 -24.92
C ASP A 251 -3.47 -7.17 -23.44
N VAL A 252 -2.86 -6.28 -22.63
CA VAL A 252 -3.12 -6.17 -21.20
C VAL A 252 -3.20 -4.70 -20.79
N ILE A 253 -4.20 -4.36 -20.00
CA ILE A 253 -4.26 -3.10 -19.26
C ILE A 253 -4.26 -3.43 -17.77
N TRP A 254 -3.25 -2.92 -17.04
CA TRP A 254 -3.24 -2.87 -15.60
C TRP A 254 -3.81 -1.54 -15.14
N CYS A 255 -4.78 -1.57 -14.21
CA CYS A 255 -5.43 -0.39 -13.67
C CYS A 255 -5.66 -0.59 -12.18
N SER A 256 -4.87 0.09 -11.34
CA SER A 256 -4.95 -0.13 -9.89
C SER A 256 -5.05 1.18 -9.11
N SER A 257 -6.00 1.24 -8.17
CA SER A 257 -6.21 2.37 -7.25
C SER A 257 -6.37 3.73 -7.95
N VAL A 258 -6.90 3.76 -9.17
CA VAL A 258 -7.05 4.99 -9.98
C VAL A 258 -8.49 5.31 -10.36
N LEU A 259 -9.37 4.32 -10.59
CA LEU A 259 -10.74 4.55 -11.07
C LEU A 259 -11.58 5.40 -10.11
N HIS A 260 -11.32 5.38 -8.81
CA HIS A 260 -12.02 6.24 -7.84
C HIS A 260 -11.70 7.74 -7.97
N PHE A 261 -10.73 8.11 -8.82
CA PHE A 261 -10.46 9.50 -9.18
C PHE A 261 -11.23 9.96 -10.43
N CYS A 262 -11.82 9.03 -11.20
CA CYS A 262 -12.63 9.35 -12.36
C CYS A 262 -13.95 10.01 -11.96
N SER A 263 -14.42 10.95 -12.78
CA SER A 263 -15.75 11.53 -12.63
C SER A 263 -16.86 10.60 -13.14
N ASP A 264 -16.57 9.78 -14.15
CA ASP A 264 -17.48 8.84 -14.81
C ASP A 264 -16.75 7.50 -15.06
N VAL A 265 -16.89 6.58 -14.09
CA VAL A 265 -16.23 5.28 -14.15
C VAL A 265 -16.76 4.38 -15.27
N PRO A 266 -18.09 4.28 -15.53
CA PRO A 266 -18.60 3.56 -16.69
C PRO A 266 -18.00 4.03 -18.02
N LYS A 267 -17.89 5.34 -18.23
CA LYS A 267 -17.26 5.91 -19.41
C LYS A 267 -15.77 5.57 -19.48
N MET A 268 -15.06 5.61 -18.35
CA MET A 268 -13.66 5.23 -18.29
C MET A 268 -13.46 3.75 -18.62
N LEU A 269 -14.31 2.85 -18.12
CA LEU A 269 -14.26 1.43 -18.43
C LEU A 269 -14.52 1.17 -19.93
N ALA A 270 -15.45 1.91 -20.55
CA ALA A 270 -15.67 1.82 -21.99
C ALA A 270 -14.41 2.25 -22.78
N ARG A 271 -13.74 3.33 -22.37
CA ARG A 271 -12.47 3.76 -22.99
C ARG A 271 -11.36 2.71 -22.86
N LEU A 272 -11.25 2.06 -21.69
CA LEU A 272 -10.29 0.97 -21.46
C LEU A 272 -10.62 -0.24 -22.34
N TYR A 273 -11.91 -0.56 -22.48
CA TYR A 273 -12.38 -1.62 -23.38
C TYR A 273 -11.98 -1.35 -24.83
N GLU A 274 -12.20 -0.14 -25.32
CA GLU A 274 -11.83 0.25 -26.70
C GLU A 274 -10.31 0.24 -26.92
N ALA A 275 -9.51 0.60 -25.91
CA ALA A 275 -8.05 0.59 -25.98
C ALA A 275 -7.44 -0.83 -26.04
N LEU A 276 -8.16 -1.85 -25.57
CA LEU A 276 -7.70 -3.23 -25.67
C LEU A 276 -7.74 -3.76 -27.12
N ALA A 277 -6.83 -4.63 -27.44
CA ALA A 277 -6.93 -5.49 -28.61
C ALA A 277 -8.09 -6.50 -28.45
N PRO A 278 -8.71 -7.00 -29.53
CA PRO A 278 -9.61 -8.15 -29.44
C PRO A 278 -8.92 -9.32 -28.74
N GLY A 279 -9.56 -9.88 -27.70
CA GLY A 279 -8.97 -10.92 -26.86
C GLY A 279 -8.10 -10.43 -25.71
N GLY A 280 -7.84 -9.12 -25.60
CA GLY A 280 -7.04 -8.52 -24.54
C GLY A 280 -7.75 -8.48 -23.19
N TYR A 281 -7.00 -8.24 -22.11
CA TYR A 281 -7.46 -8.28 -20.73
C TYR A 281 -7.32 -6.94 -20.01
N LEU A 282 -8.35 -6.54 -19.29
CA LEU A 282 -8.27 -5.53 -18.24
C LEU A 282 -8.07 -6.23 -16.89
N LEU A 283 -7.06 -5.81 -16.14
CA LEU A 283 -6.76 -6.21 -14.76
C LEU A 283 -6.98 -5.00 -13.86
N ALA A 284 -8.14 -4.88 -13.23
CA ALA A 284 -8.54 -3.75 -12.41
C ALA A 284 -8.45 -4.11 -10.92
N ALA A 285 -7.45 -3.56 -10.21
CA ALA A 285 -7.23 -3.83 -8.78
C ALA A 285 -7.66 -2.63 -7.93
N HIS A 286 -8.80 -2.73 -7.26
CA HIS A 286 -9.38 -1.65 -6.47
C HIS A 286 -9.97 -2.18 -5.16
N ALA A 287 -9.87 -1.37 -4.10
CA ALA A 287 -10.61 -1.67 -2.89
C ALA A 287 -12.11 -1.45 -3.12
N GLU A 288 -12.89 -2.33 -2.55
CA GLU A 288 -14.35 -2.24 -2.53
C GLU A 288 -14.84 -2.21 -1.09
N LEU A 289 -16.04 -1.68 -0.87
CA LEU A 289 -16.71 -1.68 0.43
C LEU A 289 -17.31 -3.07 0.68
N PRO A 290 -16.72 -3.88 1.59
CA PRO A 290 -17.25 -5.21 1.85
C PRO A 290 -18.42 -5.17 2.81
N ASP A 291 -19.26 -6.22 2.79
CA ASP A 291 -20.30 -6.45 3.80
C ASP A 291 -19.71 -7.08 5.07
N ASP A 292 -18.58 -7.74 4.99
CA ASP A 292 -17.87 -8.31 6.12
C ASP A 292 -17.21 -7.23 7.00
N ARG A 293 -17.49 -7.28 8.31
CA ARG A 293 -17.00 -6.27 9.27
C ARG A 293 -15.49 -6.30 9.47
N GLU A 294 -14.88 -7.47 9.47
CA GLU A 294 -13.43 -7.61 9.71
C GLU A 294 -12.65 -7.10 8.51
N LEU A 295 -13.09 -7.45 7.31
CA LEU A 295 -12.52 -6.91 6.08
C LEU A 295 -12.75 -5.39 5.97
N ALA A 296 -13.94 -4.90 6.34
CA ALA A 296 -14.25 -3.47 6.38
C ALA A 296 -13.31 -2.71 7.33
N ALA A 297 -12.98 -3.28 8.49
CA ALA A 297 -12.04 -2.67 9.44
C ALA A 297 -10.63 -2.51 8.88
N ARG A 298 -10.24 -3.31 7.90
CA ARG A 298 -8.94 -3.22 7.20
C ARG A 298 -8.96 -2.21 6.04
N ILE A 299 -10.12 -1.94 5.45
CA ILE A 299 -10.26 -1.11 4.24
C ILE A 299 -10.67 0.32 4.60
N LEU A 300 -11.74 0.47 5.41
CA LEU A 300 -12.40 1.76 5.62
C LEU A 300 -11.50 2.84 6.24
N PRO A 301 -10.62 2.56 7.22
CA PRO A 301 -9.77 3.60 7.80
C PRO A 301 -8.87 4.26 6.77
N TYR A 302 -8.31 3.48 5.84
CA TYR A 302 -7.45 3.99 4.78
C TYR A 302 -8.22 4.81 3.73
N TYR A 303 -9.44 4.38 3.37
CA TYR A 303 -10.26 5.05 2.36
C TYR A 303 -11.16 6.17 2.92
N LEU A 304 -11.20 6.37 4.24
CA LEU A 304 -11.99 7.43 4.85
C LEU A 304 -11.66 8.83 4.29
N PRO A 305 -10.38 9.24 4.11
CA PRO A 305 -10.03 10.52 3.51
C PRO A 305 -10.60 10.70 2.09
N LEU A 306 -10.56 9.68 1.26
CA LEU A 306 -11.09 9.72 -0.11
C LEU A 306 -12.61 9.88 -0.10
N ARG A 307 -13.31 9.10 0.72
CA ARG A 307 -14.77 9.16 0.86
C ARG A 307 -15.24 10.52 1.36
N MET A 308 -14.54 11.12 2.33
CA MET A 308 -14.86 12.45 2.83
C MET A 308 -14.59 13.59 1.83
N ARG A 309 -13.80 13.30 0.79
CA ARG A 309 -13.60 14.19 -0.39
C ARG A 309 -14.60 13.91 -1.51
N GLY A 310 -15.65 13.12 -1.27
CA GLY A 310 -16.68 12.80 -2.26
C GLY A 310 -16.26 11.77 -3.30
N ARG A 311 -15.13 11.04 -3.08
CA ARG A 311 -14.71 9.95 -3.96
C ARG A 311 -15.48 8.68 -3.64
N THR A 312 -15.81 7.92 -4.67
CA THR A 312 -16.60 6.70 -4.53
C THR A 312 -15.72 5.51 -4.14
N LEU A 313 -16.14 4.78 -3.14
CA LEU A 313 -15.73 3.40 -2.88
C LEU A 313 -16.94 2.52 -3.18
N TRP A 314 -16.85 1.69 -4.21
CA TRP A 314 -17.96 0.85 -4.66
C TRP A 314 -18.22 -0.28 -3.65
N ARG A 315 -19.44 -0.81 -3.65
CA ARG A 315 -19.74 -2.02 -2.90
C ARG A 315 -19.07 -3.23 -3.56
N GLN A 316 -18.81 -4.23 -2.77
CA GLN A 316 -18.23 -5.49 -3.26
C GLN A 316 -19.01 -6.03 -4.46
N GLY A 317 -18.30 -6.33 -5.55
CA GLY A 317 -18.83 -6.81 -6.81
C GLY A 317 -19.39 -5.74 -7.76
N GLU A 318 -19.53 -4.48 -7.35
CA GLU A 318 -20.03 -3.41 -8.23
C GLU A 318 -19.05 -3.12 -9.40
N LEU A 319 -17.73 -3.22 -9.17
CA LEU A 319 -16.76 -3.04 -10.24
C LEU A 319 -16.92 -4.10 -11.34
N ALA A 320 -17.13 -5.36 -10.96
CA ALA A 320 -17.39 -6.45 -11.92
C ALA A 320 -18.68 -6.23 -12.71
N ILE A 321 -19.73 -5.71 -12.06
CA ILE A 321 -20.99 -5.35 -12.72
C ILE A 321 -20.75 -4.24 -13.76
N MET A 322 -20.04 -3.16 -13.40
CA MET A 322 -19.71 -2.05 -14.32
C MET A 322 -18.85 -2.52 -15.48
N MET A 323 -17.85 -3.40 -15.23
CA MET A 323 -17.04 -3.99 -16.30
C MET A 323 -17.89 -4.82 -17.27
N ARG A 324 -18.83 -5.63 -16.74
CA ARG A 324 -19.76 -6.38 -17.60
C ARG A 324 -20.63 -5.47 -18.47
N GLN A 325 -21.14 -4.38 -17.89
CA GLN A 325 -21.92 -3.36 -18.62
C GLN A 325 -21.12 -2.66 -19.70
N ALA A 326 -19.79 -2.47 -19.48
CA ALA A 326 -18.86 -1.93 -20.49
C ALA A 326 -18.48 -2.93 -21.58
N GLY A 327 -18.98 -4.19 -21.53
CA GLY A 327 -18.78 -5.20 -22.58
C GLY A 327 -17.70 -6.25 -22.27
N PHE A 328 -17.06 -6.21 -21.10
CA PHE A 328 -16.07 -7.23 -20.74
C PHE A 328 -16.74 -8.58 -20.48
N GLY A 329 -16.20 -9.63 -21.09
CA GLY A 329 -16.52 -11.02 -20.83
C GLY A 329 -15.52 -11.69 -19.89
N ARG A 330 -15.78 -12.97 -19.56
CA ARG A 330 -14.90 -13.82 -18.72
C ARG A 330 -14.41 -13.14 -17.44
N LEU A 331 -15.32 -12.47 -16.75
CA LEU A 331 -14.98 -11.77 -15.50
C LEU A 331 -14.60 -12.77 -14.42
N HIS A 332 -13.49 -12.47 -13.73
CA HIS A 332 -13.03 -13.22 -12.56
C HIS A 332 -12.59 -12.25 -11.48
N GLU A 333 -12.97 -12.53 -10.24
CA GLU A 333 -12.66 -11.72 -9.06
C GLU A 333 -11.70 -12.47 -8.15
N THR A 334 -10.66 -11.81 -7.68
CA THR A 334 -9.66 -12.37 -6.76
C THR A 334 -9.34 -11.34 -5.68
N MET A 335 -9.44 -11.74 -4.41
CA MET A 335 -9.02 -10.88 -3.30
C MET A 335 -7.51 -10.84 -3.20
N LEU A 336 -6.93 -9.65 -3.25
CA LEU A 336 -5.52 -9.37 -3.04
C LEU A 336 -5.30 -8.99 -1.58
N GLU A 337 -5.09 -9.98 -0.71
CA GLU A 337 -4.91 -9.81 0.73
C GLU A 337 -3.67 -8.99 1.10
N SER A 338 -2.61 -9.09 0.31
CA SER A 338 -1.33 -8.42 0.51
C SER A 338 -1.20 -7.10 -0.27
N TYR A 339 -2.31 -6.56 -0.79
CA TYR A 339 -2.28 -5.26 -1.46
C TYR A 339 -1.91 -4.15 -0.45
N PRO A 340 -1.11 -3.14 -0.86
CA PRO A 340 -0.61 -2.14 0.08
C PRO A 340 -1.72 -1.42 0.83
N LEU A 341 -1.56 -1.32 2.16
CA LEU A 341 -2.38 -0.56 3.10
C LEU A 341 -3.80 -1.11 3.33
N ALA A 342 -4.44 -1.68 2.34
CA ALA A 342 -5.78 -2.27 2.46
C ALA A 342 -5.97 -3.34 1.40
N PRO A 343 -6.64 -4.46 1.70
CA PRO A 343 -6.99 -5.45 0.69
C PRO A 343 -7.73 -4.83 -0.49
N ALA A 344 -7.48 -5.36 -1.69
CA ALA A 344 -8.13 -4.93 -2.91
C ALA A 344 -8.75 -6.13 -3.64
N CYS A 345 -9.80 -5.90 -4.38
CA CYS A 345 -10.33 -6.87 -5.33
C CYS A 345 -9.67 -6.65 -6.69
N LEU A 346 -9.06 -7.69 -7.24
CA LEU A 346 -8.63 -7.74 -8.63
C LEU A 346 -9.77 -8.30 -9.47
N VAL A 347 -10.37 -7.47 -10.29
CA VAL A 347 -11.35 -7.90 -11.29
C VAL A 347 -10.63 -8.01 -12.63
N SER A 348 -10.50 -9.20 -13.16
CA SER A 348 -10.03 -9.42 -14.52
C SER A 348 -11.21 -9.56 -15.47
N GLY A 349 -11.12 -8.94 -16.65
CA GLY A 349 -12.15 -9.04 -17.70
C GLY A 349 -11.51 -9.04 -19.07
N ARG A 350 -12.11 -9.77 -20.03
CA ARG A 350 -11.60 -9.90 -21.39
C ARG A 350 -12.44 -9.10 -22.37
N ARG A 351 -11.79 -8.41 -23.30
CA ARG A 351 -12.44 -7.95 -24.53
C ARG A 351 -12.62 -9.15 -25.44
N GLU A 352 -13.87 -9.58 -25.67
CA GLU A 352 -14.11 -10.71 -26.57
C GLU A 352 -13.67 -10.39 -28.00
N ALA A 353 -13.21 -11.40 -28.71
CA ALA A 353 -12.94 -11.28 -30.13
C ALA A 353 -14.28 -11.21 -30.90
N PRO A 354 -14.37 -10.43 -31.98
CA PRO A 354 -15.57 -10.32 -32.78
C PRO A 354 -15.98 -11.66 -33.41
#